data_f4b86548fc5db0a6c1d7969681d17277
#
_entry.id   f4b86548fc5db0a6c1d7969681d17277
#
_cell.length_a   1.000
_cell.length_b   1.000
_cell.length_c   1.000
_cell.angle_alpha   90.00
_cell.angle_beta   90.00
_cell.angle_gamma   90.00
#
_symmetry.space_group_name_H-M   'P 1'
#
loop_
_entity.id
_entity.type
_entity.pdbx_description
1 polymer ?
#
loop_
_entity_poly.entity_id
_entity_poly.type
_entity_poly.pdbx_seq_one_letter_code
_entity_poly.pdbx_strand_id
1 'polypeptide(L)'
;TIGVSKLLNLSKKEIVNAIGITSSHSSGLKEQFGSMVKPYQVGMASSSSIEAVTLAKNGLLAARSALDGTQGFGSTHNGEFNKDAFDSLGQKFIFETLTHKFHACCHGTHSTIEALTHLRDKFSIKSYDIVNISIFIHPQYMKVCNILNPKTGIEAKFSYKMISAMVMHEINTSKIESFSDNLNKNETLVEFMKIIEIYPNENIEETSSKVVIKTKSND
;
A
#
# COMPACT_ATOMS: atom_id res chain seq x y z
N THR A 1 14.56 13.07 2.52
CA THR A 1 15.52 14.03 3.11
C THR A 1 16.92 13.75 2.62
N ILE A 2 17.53 12.57 2.86
CA ILE A 2 18.93 12.29 2.48
C ILE A 2 19.17 12.44 0.98
N GLY A 3 18.30 11.97 0.11
CA GLY A 3 18.41 12.14 -1.34
C GLY A 3 18.45 13.62 -1.77
N VAL A 4 17.56 14.45 -1.22
CA VAL A 4 17.54 15.90 -1.50
C VAL A 4 18.80 16.56 -0.97
N SER A 5 19.26 16.19 0.24
CA SER A 5 20.51 16.71 0.82
C SER A 5 21.71 16.42 -0.09
N LYS A 6 21.75 15.21 -0.65
CA LYS A 6 22.81 14.80 -1.58
C LYS A 6 22.78 15.60 -2.88
N LEU A 7 21.59 15.79 -3.46
CA LEU A 7 21.39 16.58 -4.68
C LEU A 7 21.82 18.05 -4.50
N LEU A 8 21.58 18.62 -3.32
CA LEU A 8 21.93 20.00 -2.99
C LEU A 8 23.34 20.15 -2.40
N ASN A 9 24.14 19.07 -2.37
CA ASN A 9 25.52 19.04 -1.89
C ASN A 9 25.68 19.54 -0.44
N LEU A 10 24.78 19.13 0.46
CA LEU A 10 24.90 19.46 1.88
C LEU A 10 26.09 18.76 2.52
N SER A 11 26.76 19.47 3.45
CA SER A 11 27.76 18.88 4.32
C SER A 11 27.13 17.84 5.29
N LYS A 12 27.97 16.96 5.86
CA LYS A 12 27.52 15.97 6.86
C LYS A 12 26.79 16.64 8.03
N LYS A 13 27.25 17.81 8.49
CA LYS A 13 26.61 18.54 9.58
C LYS A 13 25.22 19.04 9.21
N GLU A 14 25.06 19.58 8.01
CA GLU A 14 23.76 20.04 7.49
C GLU A 14 22.80 18.87 7.27
N ILE A 15 23.30 17.72 6.79
CA ILE A 15 22.48 16.49 6.64
C ILE A 15 21.92 16.03 7.99
N VAL A 16 22.74 16.03 9.04
CA VAL A 16 22.28 15.66 10.39
C VAL A 16 21.20 16.63 10.87
N ASN A 17 21.37 17.93 10.66
CA ASN A 17 20.34 18.93 10.99
C ASN A 17 19.05 18.69 10.15
N ALA A 18 19.18 18.45 8.85
CA ALA A 18 18.03 18.19 7.99
C ALA A 18 17.22 16.95 8.46
N ILE A 19 17.90 15.89 8.88
CA ILE A 19 17.24 14.69 9.45
C ILE A 19 16.51 15.06 10.75
N GLY A 20 17.15 15.80 11.65
CA GLY A 20 16.53 16.24 12.90
C GLY A 20 15.30 17.14 12.68
N ILE A 21 15.36 18.06 11.71
CA ILE A 21 14.20 18.90 11.34
C ILE A 21 13.08 18.01 10.78
N THR A 22 13.40 17.11 9.84
CA THR A 22 12.43 16.23 9.21
C THR A 22 11.72 15.33 10.23
N SER A 23 12.41 14.85 11.27
CA SER A 23 11.81 14.01 12.30
C SER A 23 10.63 14.70 13.01
N SER A 24 10.70 16.03 13.17
CA SER A 24 9.60 16.81 13.73
C SER A 24 8.42 17.05 12.76
N HIS A 25 8.63 16.86 11.46
CA HIS A 25 7.57 16.93 10.43
C HIS A 25 6.89 15.58 10.17
N SER A 26 7.39 14.50 10.77
CA SER A 26 6.85 13.16 10.52
C SER A 26 5.43 13.03 11.05
N SER A 27 4.51 12.71 10.14
CA SER A 27 3.09 12.59 10.41
C SER A 27 2.42 11.64 9.42
N GLY A 28 1.14 11.45 9.57
CA GLY A 28 0.31 10.64 8.68
C GLY A 28 -0.38 9.51 9.43
N LEU A 29 -1.56 9.14 8.97
CA LEU A 29 -2.40 8.13 9.58
C LEU A 29 -2.74 7.01 8.59
N LYS A 30 -2.65 5.75 9.01
CA LYS A 30 -3.09 4.58 8.23
C LYS A 30 -4.60 4.57 8.00
N GLU A 31 -5.38 5.23 8.87
CA GLU A 31 -6.83 5.39 8.74
C GLU A 31 -7.23 6.11 7.42
N GLN A 32 -6.29 6.80 6.79
CA GLN A 32 -6.49 7.47 5.51
C GLN A 32 -6.47 6.54 4.29
N PHE A 33 -6.33 5.23 4.47
CA PHE A 33 -6.44 4.28 3.36
C PHE A 33 -7.86 4.29 2.78
N GLY A 34 -7.95 4.35 1.44
CA GLY A 34 -9.22 4.54 0.74
C GLY A 34 -9.62 6.01 0.51
N SER A 35 -8.86 6.98 1.02
CA SER A 35 -9.07 8.39 0.79
C SER A 35 -7.98 9.04 -0.08
N MET A 36 -8.23 10.25 -0.59
CA MET A 36 -7.23 11.06 -1.31
C MET A 36 -6.09 11.54 -0.40
N VAL A 37 -6.27 11.53 0.91
CA VAL A 37 -5.24 11.91 1.88
C VAL A 37 -4.07 10.91 1.88
N LYS A 38 -4.31 9.64 1.55
CA LYS A 38 -3.21 8.65 1.45
C LYS A 38 -2.12 9.07 0.46
N PRO A 39 -2.38 9.35 -0.83
CA PRO A 39 -1.34 9.86 -1.74
C PRO A 39 -0.84 11.25 -1.35
N TYR A 40 -1.69 12.10 -0.76
CA TYR A 40 -1.30 13.41 -0.26
C TYR A 40 -0.21 13.32 0.84
N GLN A 41 -0.28 12.32 1.75
CA GLN A 41 0.76 12.11 2.77
C GLN A 41 2.15 11.88 2.16
N VAL A 42 2.23 11.20 1.02
CA VAL A 42 3.51 11.01 0.29
C VAL A 42 4.04 12.35 -0.24
N GLY A 43 3.15 13.18 -0.78
CA GLY A 43 3.47 14.54 -1.20
C GLY A 43 3.95 15.42 -0.03
N MET A 44 3.28 15.33 1.11
CA MET A 44 3.67 16.02 2.34
C MET A 44 5.06 15.62 2.80
N ALA A 45 5.36 14.31 2.84
CA ALA A 45 6.69 13.83 3.22
C ALA A 45 7.79 14.36 2.27
N SER A 46 7.50 14.44 0.98
CA SER A 46 8.42 15.00 -0.02
C SER A 46 8.63 16.51 0.18
N SER A 47 7.56 17.26 0.38
CA SER A 47 7.59 18.71 0.63
C SER A 47 8.36 19.03 1.91
N SER A 48 8.03 18.35 3.01
CA SER A 48 8.74 18.50 4.30
C SER A 48 10.24 18.17 4.19
N SER A 49 10.60 17.22 3.33
CA SER A 49 12.00 16.90 3.07
C SER A 49 12.75 18.05 2.39
N ILE A 50 12.14 18.70 1.41
CA ILE A 50 12.73 19.86 0.70
C ILE A 50 12.87 21.05 1.67
N GLU A 51 11.83 21.31 2.44
CA GLU A 51 11.81 22.37 3.45
C GLU A 51 12.91 22.16 4.49
N ALA A 52 12.99 20.99 5.11
CA ALA A 52 13.98 20.66 6.12
C ALA A 52 15.41 20.79 5.60
N VAL A 53 15.69 20.35 4.37
CA VAL A 53 17.00 20.45 3.73
C VAL A 53 17.35 21.92 3.46
N THR A 54 16.38 22.71 2.98
CA THR A 54 16.57 24.14 2.72
C THR A 54 16.85 24.89 4.01
N LEU A 55 16.11 24.63 5.08
CA LEU A 55 16.31 25.23 6.39
C LEU A 55 17.70 24.89 6.98
N ALA A 56 18.08 23.60 6.91
CA ALA A 56 19.40 23.16 7.38
C ALA A 56 20.55 23.81 6.60
N LYS A 57 20.40 23.93 5.27
CA LYS A 57 21.39 24.63 4.42
C LYS A 57 21.52 26.10 4.76
N ASN A 58 20.45 26.75 5.22
CA ASN A 58 20.42 28.13 5.67
C ASN A 58 20.75 28.30 7.17
N GLY A 59 21.27 27.26 7.82
CA GLY A 59 21.84 27.35 9.16
C GLY A 59 20.88 27.01 10.29
N LEU A 60 19.67 26.49 10.04
CA LEU A 60 18.79 25.98 11.09
C LEU A 60 19.45 24.76 11.74
N LEU A 61 19.56 24.76 13.06
CA LEU A 61 20.17 23.72 13.85
C LEU A 61 19.08 22.83 14.47
N ALA A 62 19.30 21.51 14.47
CA ALA A 62 18.46 20.53 15.14
C ALA A 62 19.22 19.84 16.27
N ALA A 63 18.49 19.25 17.20
CA ALA A 63 19.08 18.38 18.22
C ALA A 63 19.70 17.13 17.54
N ARG A 64 20.95 16.81 17.91
CA ARG A 64 21.65 15.64 17.33
C ARG A 64 20.97 14.31 17.66
N SER A 65 20.31 14.25 18.81
CA SER A 65 19.57 13.08 19.31
C SER A 65 18.07 13.09 18.92
N ALA A 66 17.71 13.83 17.87
CA ALA A 66 16.31 13.97 17.45
C ALA A 66 15.64 12.62 17.11
N LEU A 67 16.40 11.62 16.64
CA LEU A 67 15.88 10.30 16.32
C LEU A 67 15.92 9.32 17.52
N ASP A 68 17.07 9.25 18.21
CA ASP A 68 17.45 8.19 19.15
C ASP A 68 17.54 8.65 20.62
N GLY A 69 17.27 9.91 20.90
CA GLY A 69 17.25 10.47 22.26
C GLY A 69 16.05 9.95 23.08
N THR A 70 16.13 10.15 24.41
CA THR A 70 15.07 9.74 25.36
C THR A 70 13.71 10.37 25.09
N GLN A 71 13.70 11.54 24.43
CA GLN A 71 12.51 12.23 23.92
C GLN A 71 12.57 12.40 22.40
N GLY A 72 13.37 11.57 21.72
CA GLY A 72 13.50 11.58 20.27
C GLY A 72 12.33 10.89 19.57
N PHE A 73 12.39 10.89 18.24
CA PHE A 73 11.34 10.33 17.38
C PHE A 73 10.99 8.88 17.76
N GLY A 74 12.00 8.01 17.94
CA GLY A 74 11.79 6.61 18.31
C GLY A 74 10.99 6.49 19.59
N SER A 75 11.46 7.07 20.68
CA SER A 75 10.81 6.99 22.01
C SER A 75 9.40 7.61 22.01
N THR A 76 9.21 8.74 21.33
CA THR A 76 7.91 9.41 21.23
C THR A 76 6.86 8.58 20.46
N HIS A 77 7.30 7.75 19.52
CA HIS A 77 6.42 6.91 18.69
C HIS A 77 6.43 5.44 19.09
N ASN A 78 6.85 5.11 20.31
CA ASN A 78 6.95 3.74 20.84
C ASN A 78 7.83 2.82 19.98
N GLY A 79 8.85 3.38 19.34
CA GLY A 79 9.82 2.64 18.55
C GLY A 79 11.11 2.41 19.33
N GLU A 80 11.81 1.34 18.98
CA GLU A 80 13.16 1.04 19.48
C GLU A 80 14.20 1.33 18.40
N PHE A 81 15.35 1.89 18.81
CA PHE A 81 16.44 2.12 17.90
C PHE A 81 17.25 0.82 17.69
N ASN A 82 17.23 0.29 16.46
CA ASN A 82 18.01 -0.88 16.09
C ASN A 82 19.29 -0.45 15.33
N LYS A 83 20.45 -0.59 15.97
CA LYS A 83 21.76 -0.29 15.35
C LYS A 83 22.09 -1.24 14.21
N ASP A 84 21.70 -2.51 14.30
CA ASP A 84 22.05 -3.56 13.33
C ASP A 84 21.43 -3.27 11.95
N ALA A 85 20.39 -2.44 11.91
CA ALA A 85 19.77 -1.98 10.66
C ALA A 85 20.76 -1.21 9.75
N PHE A 86 21.88 -0.74 10.30
CA PHE A 86 22.90 0.06 9.60
C PHE A 86 24.15 -0.71 9.23
N ASP A 87 24.30 -1.96 9.68
CA ASP A 87 25.56 -2.74 9.53
C ASP A 87 25.93 -3.01 8.08
N SER A 88 24.94 -3.12 7.21
CA SER A 88 25.15 -3.39 5.78
C SER A 88 25.15 -2.13 4.90
N LEU A 89 25.21 -0.93 5.50
CA LEU A 89 25.23 0.33 4.74
C LEU A 89 26.45 0.39 3.80
N GLY A 90 26.18 0.71 2.53
CA GLY A 90 27.20 0.76 1.48
C GLY A 90 27.64 -0.57 0.92
N GLN A 91 27.14 -1.70 1.46
CA GLN A 91 27.41 -3.06 0.96
C GLN A 91 26.16 -3.70 0.35
N LYS A 92 25.01 -3.58 1.02
CA LYS A 92 23.72 -4.10 0.56
C LYS A 92 22.77 -2.96 0.21
N PHE A 93 22.31 -2.96 -1.03
CA PHE A 93 21.35 -1.95 -1.52
C PHE A 93 19.96 -2.53 -1.54
N ILE A 94 19.11 -2.10 -0.58
CA ILE A 94 17.71 -2.55 -0.49
C ILE A 94 16.91 -2.16 -1.75
N PHE A 95 17.37 -1.15 -2.49
CA PHE A 95 16.76 -0.76 -3.77
C PHE A 95 16.64 -1.91 -4.76
N GLU A 96 17.54 -2.91 -4.72
CA GLU A 96 17.50 -4.09 -5.58
C GLU A 96 16.29 -5.00 -5.29
N THR A 97 15.65 -4.85 -4.13
CA THR A 97 14.47 -5.62 -3.72
C THR A 97 13.15 -4.93 -4.03
N LEU A 98 13.17 -3.80 -4.73
CA LEU A 98 11.95 -3.08 -5.11
C LEU A 98 11.09 -3.91 -6.05
N THR A 99 9.80 -3.92 -5.78
CA THR A 99 8.79 -4.55 -6.62
C THR A 99 7.95 -3.50 -7.35
N HIS A 100 7.39 -3.87 -8.49
CA HIS A 100 6.53 -3.02 -9.28
C HIS A 100 5.08 -3.45 -9.15
N LYS A 101 4.16 -2.49 -9.20
CA LYS A 101 2.72 -2.77 -9.25
C LYS A 101 2.29 -2.92 -10.72
N PHE A 102 1.66 -4.05 -11.01
CA PHE A 102 1.04 -4.31 -12.32
C PHE A 102 -0.45 -3.91 -12.34
N HIS A 103 -1.04 -3.66 -11.18
CA HIS A 103 -2.43 -3.22 -11.03
C HIS A 103 -2.51 -1.90 -10.28
N ALA A 104 -3.41 -1.02 -10.70
CA ALA A 104 -3.58 0.33 -10.16
C ALA A 104 -4.33 0.36 -8.81
N CYS A 105 -4.07 -0.61 -7.93
CA CYS A 105 -4.74 -0.79 -6.64
C CYS A 105 -3.76 -1.11 -5.51
N CYS A 106 -4.24 -1.47 -4.32
CA CYS A 106 -3.39 -1.85 -3.20
C CYS A 106 -2.60 -3.12 -3.51
N HIS A 107 -1.31 -3.15 -3.15
CA HIS A 107 -0.43 -4.30 -3.43
C HIS A 107 -0.97 -5.59 -2.81
N GLY A 108 -1.58 -5.53 -1.63
CA GLY A 108 -2.17 -6.71 -0.97
C GLY A 108 -3.24 -7.43 -1.79
N THR A 109 -3.82 -6.77 -2.81
CA THR A 109 -4.84 -7.39 -3.67
C THR A 109 -4.28 -8.05 -4.93
N HIS A 110 -2.99 -7.84 -5.25
CA HIS A 110 -2.40 -8.31 -6.51
C HIS A 110 -2.41 -9.83 -6.64
N SER A 111 -2.02 -10.56 -5.59
CA SER A 111 -2.05 -12.03 -5.61
C SER A 111 -3.45 -12.59 -5.85
N THR A 112 -4.48 -11.93 -5.34
CA THR A 112 -5.87 -12.30 -5.61
C THR A 112 -6.26 -12.04 -7.07
N ILE A 113 -5.85 -10.92 -7.65
CA ILE A 113 -6.09 -10.61 -9.07
C ILE A 113 -5.46 -11.67 -9.96
N GLU A 114 -4.18 -11.99 -9.71
CA GLU A 114 -3.44 -12.99 -10.48
C GLU A 114 -4.07 -14.38 -10.36
N ALA A 115 -4.47 -14.79 -9.15
CA ALA A 115 -5.11 -16.07 -8.92
C ALA A 115 -6.47 -16.17 -9.66
N LEU A 116 -7.30 -15.14 -9.56
CA LEU A 116 -8.60 -15.08 -10.25
C LEU A 116 -8.44 -15.08 -11.77
N THR A 117 -7.51 -14.28 -12.28
CA THR A 117 -7.20 -14.22 -13.72
C THR A 117 -6.74 -15.57 -14.22
N HIS A 118 -5.81 -16.21 -13.50
CA HIS A 118 -5.33 -17.55 -13.86
C HIS A 118 -6.45 -18.60 -13.89
N LEU A 119 -7.29 -18.63 -12.84
CA LEU A 119 -8.41 -19.58 -12.78
C LEU A 119 -9.43 -19.32 -13.89
N ARG A 120 -9.82 -18.05 -14.10
CA ARG A 120 -10.74 -17.65 -15.16
C ARG A 120 -10.26 -18.12 -16.53
N ASP A 121 -9.01 -17.80 -16.85
CA ASP A 121 -8.44 -18.05 -18.18
C ASP A 121 -8.16 -19.56 -18.40
N LYS A 122 -7.60 -20.24 -17.39
CA LYS A 122 -7.27 -21.66 -17.48
C LYS A 122 -8.50 -22.56 -17.63
N PHE A 123 -9.59 -22.23 -16.93
CA PHE A 123 -10.80 -23.02 -16.92
C PHE A 123 -11.94 -22.38 -17.72
N SER A 124 -11.69 -21.26 -18.41
CA SER A 124 -12.67 -20.51 -19.21
C SER A 124 -13.93 -20.13 -18.42
N ILE A 125 -13.78 -19.84 -17.12
CA ILE A 125 -14.88 -19.54 -16.20
C ILE A 125 -15.56 -18.22 -16.60
N LYS A 126 -16.88 -18.25 -16.72
CA LYS A 126 -17.68 -17.03 -16.96
C LYS A 126 -18.34 -16.56 -15.67
N SER A 127 -18.46 -15.22 -15.51
CA SER A 127 -19.02 -14.64 -14.29
C SER A 127 -20.40 -15.17 -13.94
N TYR A 128 -21.25 -15.43 -14.93
CA TYR A 128 -22.61 -15.96 -14.74
C TYR A 128 -22.67 -17.43 -14.28
N ASP A 129 -21.57 -18.18 -14.39
CA ASP A 129 -21.48 -19.57 -13.94
C ASP A 129 -21.04 -19.69 -12.47
N ILE A 130 -20.57 -18.59 -11.88
CA ILE A 130 -20.03 -18.59 -10.52
C ILE A 130 -21.16 -18.56 -9.49
N VAL A 131 -21.07 -19.45 -8.51
CA VAL A 131 -21.97 -19.50 -7.35
C VAL A 131 -21.38 -18.75 -6.16
N ASN A 132 -20.07 -18.93 -5.91
CA ASN A 132 -19.36 -18.29 -4.79
C ASN A 132 -17.87 -18.20 -5.09
N ILE A 133 -17.23 -17.16 -4.54
CA ILE A 133 -15.77 -17.01 -4.52
C ILE A 133 -15.34 -16.84 -3.06
N SER A 134 -14.49 -17.73 -2.58
CA SER A 134 -13.86 -17.64 -1.26
C SER A 134 -12.40 -17.25 -1.40
N ILE A 135 -12.00 -16.16 -0.76
CA ILE A 135 -10.64 -15.60 -0.82
C ILE A 135 -10.05 -15.63 0.59
N PHE A 136 -8.92 -16.30 0.73
CA PHE A 136 -8.18 -16.41 1.98
C PHE A 136 -6.95 -15.53 1.89
N ILE A 137 -6.74 -14.65 2.87
CA ILE A 137 -5.67 -13.66 2.92
C ILE A 137 -5.03 -13.60 4.30
N HIS A 138 -3.82 -13.08 4.39
CA HIS A 138 -3.20 -12.81 5.69
C HIS A 138 -4.03 -11.79 6.51
N PRO A 139 -4.24 -11.98 7.83
CA PRO A 139 -5.13 -11.16 8.65
C PRO A 139 -4.85 -9.65 8.63
N GLN A 140 -3.59 -9.25 8.45
CA GLN A 140 -3.24 -7.83 8.36
C GLN A 140 -3.98 -7.10 7.23
N TYR A 141 -4.25 -7.77 6.10
CA TYR A 141 -4.92 -7.17 4.96
C TYR A 141 -6.44 -7.03 5.14
N MET A 142 -7.03 -7.70 6.11
CA MET A 142 -8.40 -7.45 6.53
C MET A 142 -8.61 -5.99 6.99
N LYS A 143 -7.57 -5.39 7.58
CA LYS A 143 -7.58 -3.99 8.04
C LYS A 143 -7.13 -2.99 6.96
N VAL A 144 -6.44 -3.45 5.93
CA VAL A 144 -5.80 -2.57 4.92
C VAL A 144 -6.59 -2.49 3.63
N CYS A 145 -7.10 -3.62 3.12
CA CYS A 145 -7.66 -3.73 1.77
C CYS A 145 -9.08 -4.32 1.75
N ASN A 146 -9.79 -4.38 2.85
CA ASN A 146 -11.09 -5.04 2.92
C ASN A 146 -12.25 -4.06 3.12
N ILE A 147 -12.29 -2.99 2.33
CA ILE A 147 -13.47 -2.12 2.24
C ILE A 147 -14.59 -2.93 1.58
N LEU A 148 -15.61 -3.30 2.38
CA LEU A 148 -16.66 -4.22 1.93
C LEU A 148 -17.60 -3.58 0.89
N ASN A 149 -17.91 -2.29 1.07
CA ASN A 149 -18.86 -1.56 0.22
C ASN A 149 -18.23 -0.23 -0.22
N PRO A 150 -17.30 -0.23 -1.16
CA PRO A 150 -16.62 0.98 -1.61
C PRO A 150 -17.62 1.95 -2.26
N LYS A 151 -17.47 3.25 -2.00
CA LYS A 151 -18.33 4.33 -2.53
C LYS A 151 -17.64 5.14 -3.62
N THR A 152 -16.31 5.09 -3.65
CA THR A 152 -15.48 5.83 -4.61
C THR A 152 -14.51 4.90 -5.33
N GLY A 153 -14.00 5.33 -6.48
CA GLY A 153 -12.97 4.60 -7.20
C GLY A 153 -11.69 4.41 -6.37
N ILE A 154 -11.40 5.35 -5.47
CA ILE A 154 -10.25 5.23 -4.56
C ILE A 154 -10.50 4.14 -3.52
N GLU A 155 -11.68 4.07 -2.91
CA GLU A 155 -12.05 3.00 -2.00
C GLU A 155 -12.05 1.63 -2.69
N ALA A 156 -12.49 1.57 -3.95
CA ALA A 156 -12.47 0.36 -4.75
C ALA A 156 -11.08 -0.25 -4.87
N LYS A 157 -10.01 0.57 -4.90
CA LYS A 157 -8.60 0.12 -4.89
C LYS A 157 -8.19 -0.62 -3.61
N PHE A 158 -9.02 -0.56 -2.57
CA PHE A 158 -8.84 -1.22 -1.27
C PHE A 158 -9.97 -2.19 -0.94
N SER A 159 -10.66 -2.71 -1.96
CA SER A 159 -11.77 -3.65 -1.82
C SER A 159 -11.50 -4.94 -2.56
N TYR A 160 -11.20 -6.03 -1.84
CA TYR A 160 -11.07 -7.35 -2.45
C TYR A 160 -12.32 -7.74 -3.25
N LYS A 161 -13.52 -7.44 -2.72
CA LYS A 161 -14.78 -7.77 -3.39
C LYS A 161 -14.92 -7.06 -4.73
N MET A 162 -14.72 -5.74 -4.75
CA MET A 162 -14.84 -4.96 -5.99
C MET A 162 -13.78 -5.35 -7.01
N ILE A 163 -12.54 -5.50 -6.59
CA ILE A 163 -11.44 -5.90 -7.48
C ILE A 163 -11.70 -7.30 -8.07
N SER A 164 -12.18 -8.24 -7.26
CA SER A 164 -12.53 -9.58 -7.75
C SER A 164 -13.68 -9.55 -8.74
N ALA A 165 -14.71 -8.73 -8.50
CA ALA A 165 -15.79 -8.50 -9.45
C ALA A 165 -15.26 -7.92 -10.77
N MET A 166 -14.36 -6.94 -10.71
CA MET A 166 -13.70 -6.37 -11.91
C MET A 166 -12.98 -7.45 -12.72
N VAL A 167 -12.18 -8.30 -12.07
CA VAL A 167 -11.42 -9.38 -12.73
C VAL A 167 -12.36 -10.35 -13.42
N MET A 168 -13.41 -10.81 -12.73
CA MET A 168 -14.35 -11.79 -13.30
C MET A 168 -15.25 -11.22 -14.41
N HIS A 169 -15.32 -9.88 -14.52
CA HIS A 169 -15.99 -9.17 -15.63
C HIS A 169 -15.00 -8.59 -16.64
N GLU A 170 -13.75 -9.08 -16.65
CA GLU A 170 -12.70 -8.72 -17.61
C GLU A 170 -12.36 -7.23 -17.65
N ILE A 171 -12.61 -6.49 -16.55
CA ILE A 171 -12.22 -5.09 -16.42
C ILE A 171 -10.74 -5.01 -16.10
N ASN A 172 -10.00 -4.25 -16.89
CA ASN A 172 -8.55 -4.13 -16.77
C ASN A 172 -8.15 -3.36 -15.50
N THR A 173 -7.64 -4.07 -14.50
CA THR A 173 -7.21 -3.51 -13.22
C THR A 173 -5.86 -2.79 -13.26
N SER A 174 -5.11 -2.87 -14.38
CA SER A 174 -3.84 -2.14 -14.53
C SER A 174 -4.05 -0.66 -14.90
N LYS A 175 -5.23 -0.30 -15.42
CA LYS A 175 -5.55 1.06 -15.81
C LYS A 175 -6.10 1.87 -14.64
N ILE A 176 -5.58 3.07 -14.45
CA ILE A 176 -6.04 3.99 -13.40
C ILE A 176 -7.51 4.38 -13.62
N GLU A 177 -7.89 4.59 -14.90
CA GLU A 177 -9.22 5.00 -15.34
C GLU A 177 -10.31 3.95 -15.02
N SER A 178 -9.93 2.68 -14.88
CA SER A 178 -10.84 1.62 -14.47
C SER A 178 -11.37 1.81 -13.05
N PHE A 179 -10.68 2.59 -12.21
CA PHE A 179 -11.08 2.90 -10.84
C PHE A 179 -11.76 4.26 -10.73
N SER A 180 -12.76 4.51 -11.56
CA SER A 180 -13.61 5.71 -11.47
C SER A 180 -14.74 5.53 -10.46
N ASP A 181 -15.34 6.63 -10.02
CA ASP A 181 -16.48 6.60 -9.09
C ASP A 181 -17.74 5.95 -9.71
N ASN A 182 -17.81 5.85 -11.05
CA ASN A 182 -18.87 5.13 -11.75
C ASN A 182 -18.80 3.62 -11.57
N LEU A 183 -17.63 3.08 -11.21
CA LEU A 183 -17.47 1.64 -10.93
C LEU A 183 -18.46 1.17 -9.86
N ASN A 184 -18.65 1.96 -8.81
CA ASN A 184 -19.51 1.62 -7.68
C ASN A 184 -21.02 1.79 -7.97
N LYS A 185 -21.35 2.36 -9.14
CA LYS A 185 -22.72 2.47 -9.65
C LYS A 185 -23.07 1.35 -10.63
N ASN A 186 -22.10 0.51 -10.98
CA ASN A 186 -22.34 -0.63 -11.86
C ASN A 186 -23.04 -1.74 -11.08
N GLU A 187 -24.35 -1.86 -11.29
CA GLU A 187 -25.20 -2.82 -10.58
C GLU A 187 -24.73 -4.27 -10.76
N THR A 188 -24.21 -4.61 -11.93
CA THR A 188 -23.67 -5.96 -12.19
C THR A 188 -22.49 -6.29 -11.27
N LEU A 189 -21.56 -5.35 -11.09
CA LEU A 189 -20.41 -5.56 -10.21
C LEU A 189 -20.84 -5.58 -8.73
N VAL A 190 -21.73 -4.67 -8.35
CA VAL A 190 -22.24 -4.58 -6.97
C VAL A 190 -23.00 -5.84 -6.58
N GLU A 191 -23.81 -6.38 -7.49
CA GLU A 191 -24.51 -7.65 -7.26
C GLU A 191 -23.53 -8.83 -7.17
N PHE A 192 -22.54 -8.88 -8.07
CA PHE A 192 -21.52 -9.92 -8.06
C PHE A 192 -20.68 -9.91 -6.78
N MET A 193 -20.43 -8.76 -6.19
CA MET A 193 -19.70 -8.65 -4.89
C MET A 193 -20.38 -9.44 -3.77
N LYS A 194 -21.69 -9.70 -3.84
CA LYS A 194 -22.43 -10.41 -2.79
C LYS A 194 -22.05 -11.89 -2.67
N ILE A 195 -21.59 -12.50 -3.75
CA ILE A 195 -21.13 -13.89 -3.78
C ILE A 195 -19.64 -14.05 -3.44
N ILE A 196 -18.95 -12.97 -3.07
CA ILE A 196 -17.52 -12.98 -2.73
C ILE A 196 -17.35 -12.88 -1.23
N GLU A 197 -16.61 -13.81 -0.65
CA GLU A 197 -16.33 -13.89 0.78
C GLU A 197 -14.82 -13.83 1.04
N ILE A 198 -14.42 -13.06 2.05
CA ILE A 198 -13.02 -12.85 2.42
C ILE A 198 -12.77 -13.43 3.80
N TYR A 199 -11.78 -14.31 3.91
CA TYR A 199 -11.44 -15.01 5.13
C TYR A 199 -9.98 -14.73 5.55
N PRO A 200 -9.74 -14.36 6.81
CA PRO A 200 -8.38 -14.31 7.35
C PRO A 200 -7.80 -15.71 7.49
N ASN A 201 -6.50 -15.87 7.17
CA ASN A 201 -5.77 -17.11 7.37
C ASN A 201 -4.31 -16.81 7.70
N GLU A 202 -3.89 -17.10 8.94
CA GLU A 202 -2.53 -16.85 9.43
C GLU A 202 -1.45 -17.73 8.77
N ASN A 203 -1.85 -18.84 8.13
CA ASN A 203 -0.93 -19.73 7.44
C ASN A 203 -0.61 -19.28 6.00
N ILE A 204 -1.16 -18.16 5.56
CA ILE A 204 -0.87 -17.56 4.25
C ILE A 204 0.16 -16.45 4.44
N GLU A 205 1.21 -16.46 3.63
CA GLU A 205 2.21 -15.39 3.60
C GLU A 205 1.55 -14.04 3.30
N GLU A 206 2.13 -12.96 3.87
CA GLU A 206 1.55 -11.60 3.78
C GLU A 206 1.17 -11.16 2.37
N THR A 207 1.96 -11.50 1.37
CA THR A 207 1.74 -11.07 -0.02
C THR A 207 1.03 -12.11 -0.88
N SER A 208 0.59 -13.22 -0.27
CA SER A 208 -0.06 -14.33 -0.94
C SER A 208 -1.57 -14.32 -0.72
N SER A 209 -2.30 -15.07 -1.54
CA SER A 209 -3.71 -15.36 -1.36
C SER A 209 -4.06 -16.76 -1.88
N LYS A 210 -5.09 -17.37 -1.29
CA LYS A 210 -5.72 -18.59 -1.82
C LYS A 210 -7.13 -18.24 -2.28
N VAL A 211 -7.47 -18.59 -3.52
CA VAL A 211 -8.77 -18.34 -4.11
C VAL A 211 -9.44 -19.67 -4.44
N VAL A 212 -10.71 -19.80 -4.07
CA VAL A 212 -11.57 -20.94 -4.42
C VAL A 212 -12.79 -20.39 -5.11
N ILE A 213 -13.07 -20.87 -6.32
CA ILE A 213 -14.26 -20.52 -7.10
C ILE A 213 -15.15 -21.76 -7.14
N LYS A 214 -16.41 -21.60 -6.76
CA LYS A 214 -17.46 -22.63 -6.94
C LYS A 214 -18.34 -22.23 -8.11
N THR A 215 -18.46 -23.13 -9.11
CA THR A 215 -19.31 -22.94 -10.28
C THR A 215 -20.59 -23.74 -10.17
N LYS A 216 -21.57 -23.47 -11.07
CA LYS A 216 -22.85 -24.18 -11.16
C LYS A 216 -22.67 -25.64 -11.62
N SER A 217 -21.73 -25.89 -12.52
CA SER A 217 -21.28 -27.25 -12.86
C SER A 217 -20.30 -27.66 -11.75
N ASN A 218 -20.61 -28.72 -11.01
CA ASN A 218 -19.77 -29.27 -9.93
C ASN A 218 -18.45 -29.89 -10.43
N ASP A 219 -17.86 -29.37 -11.48
CA ASP A 219 -16.58 -29.80 -12.05
C ASP A 219 -15.43 -28.87 -11.62
#